data_eb4db9a7730733022b3671d1cba68b84
#
_entry.id   eb4db9a7730733022b3671d1cba68b84
#
_cell.length_a   1.000
_cell.length_b   1.000
_cell.length_c   1.000
_cell.angle_alpha   90.00
_cell.angle_beta   90.00
_cell.angle_gamma   90.00
#
_symmetry.space_group_name_H-M   'P 1'
#
loop_
_entity.id
_entity.type
_entity.pdbx_description
1 polymer ?
#
loop_
_entity_poly.entity_id
_entity_poly.type
_entity_poly.pdbx_seq_one_letter_code
_entity_poly.pdbx_strand_id
1 'polypeptide(L)'
;MPASQTLLFPDPRPLVERLGPEFFRQLTDRPGVYLMQDATGLVLYVGKAKNLRQRLGHYRVANPDRMGRRHLRLLRQVARIELQECADEIAALAREAELLRALKPKFNRAGVWPATPRFLVWRWAGRTLEMAISETPAIGWLVFGPFGSGAVFLRAALVRLLWYALNPVSGSAAMPSHVLGKSGRLCIRARRIHC
;
A
#
# COMPACT_ATOMS: atom_id res chain seq x y z
N MET A 1 -27.87 12.25 21.85
CA MET A 1 -27.93 10.81 21.62
C MET A 1 -28.67 10.57 20.32
N PRO A 2 -28.04 10.14 19.21
CA PRO A 2 -28.80 9.77 18.04
C PRO A 2 -29.55 8.48 18.35
N ALA A 3 -30.86 8.49 18.11
CA ALA A 3 -31.73 7.35 18.28
C ALA A 3 -31.23 6.19 17.40
N SER A 4 -30.95 5.05 18.00
CA SER A 4 -30.71 3.79 17.28
C SER A 4 -31.98 3.49 16.47
N GLN A 5 -31.94 3.73 15.15
CA GLN A 5 -32.96 3.17 14.27
C GLN A 5 -32.85 1.66 14.33
N THR A 6 -33.81 1.04 14.98
CA THR A 6 -34.02 -0.41 14.94
C THR A 6 -34.38 -0.75 13.49
N LEU A 7 -33.44 -1.34 12.73
CA LEU A 7 -33.72 -1.79 11.38
C LEU A 7 -34.80 -2.86 11.44
N LEU A 8 -35.89 -2.67 10.73
CA LEU A 8 -37.01 -3.62 10.62
C LEU A 8 -36.57 -4.93 9.93
N PHE A 9 -35.40 -4.92 9.26
CA PHE A 9 -34.85 -6.06 8.55
C PHE A 9 -33.46 -6.39 9.11
N PRO A 10 -33.10 -7.67 9.22
CA PRO A 10 -31.76 -8.06 9.64
C PRO A 10 -30.71 -7.54 8.64
N ASP A 11 -29.53 -7.24 9.16
CA ASP A 11 -28.39 -6.82 8.33
C ASP A 11 -28.14 -7.83 7.20
N PRO A 12 -27.93 -7.38 5.96
CA PRO A 12 -27.72 -8.26 4.81
C PRO A 12 -26.48 -9.11 5.00
N ARG A 13 -26.57 -10.40 4.68
CA ARG A 13 -25.51 -11.40 4.81
C ARG A 13 -25.11 -11.99 3.45
N PRO A 14 -24.70 -11.18 2.47
CA PRO A 14 -24.53 -11.62 1.09
C PRO A 14 -23.51 -12.73 0.90
N LEU A 15 -22.48 -12.82 1.74
CA LEU A 15 -21.52 -13.92 1.68
C LEU A 15 -22.06 -15.20 2.31
N VAL A 16 -22.84 -15.11 3.37
CA VAL A 16 -23.46 -16.31 3.99
C VAL A 16 -24.50 -16.89 3.05
N GLU A 17 -25.26 -16.06 2.36
CA GLU A 17 -26.25 -16.47 1.37
C GLU A 17 -25.62 -17.19 0.17
N ARG A 18 -24.44 -16.74 -0.31
CA ARG A 18 -23.76 -17.31 -1.49
C ARG A 18 -22.84 -18.47 -1.17
N LEU A 19 -22.09 -18.41 -0.09
CA LEU A 19 -21.10 -19.43 0.27
C LEU A 19 -21.67 -20.52 1.18
N GLY A 20 -22.84 -20.26 1.74
CA GLY A 20 -23.46 -21.12 2.75
C GLY A 20 -22.86 -20.93 4.15
N PRO A 21 -23.64 -21.29 5.20
CA PRO A 21 -23.16 -21.20 6.58
C PRO A 21 -22.04 -22.19 6.88
N GLU A 22 -21.98 -23.30 6.14
CA GLU A 22 -20.97 -24.35 6.30
C GLU A 22 -19.56 -23.84 6.01
N PHE A 23 -19.39 -23.02 4.97
CA PHE A 23 -18.12 -22.38 4.67
C PHE A 23 -17.51 -21.69 5.89
N PHE A 24 -18.34 -20.95 6.63
CA PHE A 24 -17.86 -20.20 7.82
C PHE A 24 -17.60 -21.08 9.03
N ARG A 25 -18.23 -22.27 9.12
CA ARG A 25 -17.97 -23.24 10.20
C ARG A 25 -16.64 -23.95 10.01
N GLN A 26 -16.27 -24.22 8.76
CA GLN A 26 -15.05 -24.96 8.40
C GLN A 26 -13.79 -24.07 8.35
N LEU A 27 -13.93 -22.76 8.57
CA LEU A 27 -12.77 -21.86 8.59
C LEU A 27 -11.78 -22.25 9.69
N THR A 28 -10.50 -22.27 9.32
CA THR A 28 -9.39 -22.52 10.23
C THR A 28 -9.04 -21.25 11.04
N ASP A 29 -8.49 -21.43 12.22
CA ASP A 29 -7.96 -20.35 13.07
C ASP A 29 -6.49 -20.05 12.81
N ARG A 30 -5.89 -20.69 11.80
CA ARG A 30 -4.50 -20.48 11.38
C ARG A 30 -4.30 -19.17 10.65
N PRO A 31 -3.04 -18.67 10.63
CA PRO A 31 -2.65 -17.57 9.75
C PRO A 31 -2.72 -17.99 8.29
N GLY A 32 -2.99 -17.02 7.42
CA GLY A 32 -3.05 -17.30 5.99
C GLY A 32 -3.51 -16.13 5.14
N VAL A 33 -3.67 -16.39 3.86
CA VAL A 33 -4.17 -15.47 2.84
C VAL A 33 -5.49 -15.96 2.30
N TYR A 34 -6.39 -15.03 1.99
CA TYR A 34 -7.67 -15.33 1.35
C TYR A 34 -7.85 -14.51 0.07
N LEU A 35 -8.34 -15.17 -0.98
CA LEU A 35 -8.59 -14.58 -2.28
C LEU A 35 -10.10 -14.58 -2.52
N MET A 36 -10.69 -13.40 -2.66
CA MET A 36 -12.10 -13.23 -2.98
C MET A 36 -12.25 -13.12 -4.50
N GLN A 37 -13.03 -14.02 -5.09
CA GLN A 37 -13.21 -14.17 -6.53
C GLN A 37 -14.67 -13.89 -6.91
N ASP A 38 -14.89 -13.39 -8.13
CA ASP A 38 -16.23 -13.32 -8.73
C ASP A 38 -16.66 -14.66 -9.34
N ALA A 39 -17.83 -14.67 -9.98
CA ALA A 39 -18.39 -15.85 -10.60
C ALA A 39 -17.55 -16.37 -11.80
N THR A 40 -16.70 -15.54 -12.39
CA THR A 40 -15.80 -15.93 -13.48
C THR A 40 -14.46 -16.47 -13.00
N GLY A 41 -14.20 -16.42 -11.68
CA GLY A 41 -12.92 -16.79 -11.07
C GLY A 41 -11.89 -15.64 -11.01
N LEU A 42 -12.27 -14.44 -11.47
CA LEU A 42 -11.39 -13.28 -11.36
C LEU A 42 -11.18 -12.89 -9.90
N VAL A 43 -9.93 -12.75 -9.48
CA VAL A 43 -9.59 -12.32 -8.12
C VAL A 43 -9.88 -10.84 -7.95
N LEU A 44 -10.85 -10.53 -7.11
CA LEU A 44 -11.30 -9.18 -6.81
C LEU A 44 -10.53 -8.55 -5.65
N TYR A 45 -10.11 -9.36 -4.68
CA TYR A 45 -9.44 -8.92 -3.46
C TYR A 45 -8.55 -10.02 -2.89
N VAL A 46 -7.39 -9.66 -2.40
CA VAL A 46 -6.48 -10.50 -1.62
C VAL A 46 -6.30 -9.87 -0.24
N GLY A 47 -6.35 -10.67 0.80
CA GLY A 47 -6.10 -10.20 2.16
C GLY A 47 -5.42 -11.25 3.01
N LYS A 48 -4.65 -10.82 4.00
CA LYS A 48 -4.03 -11.69 5.01
C LYS A 48 -4.76 -11.66 6.32
N ALA A 49 -4.57 -12.69 7.11
CA ALA A 49 -5.07 -12.79 8.49
C ALA A 49 -4.08 -13.55 9.37
N LYS A 50 -4.01 -13.17 10.65
CA LYS A 50 -3.41 -13.98 11.72
C LYS A 50 -4.29 -15.18 12.07
N ASN A 51 -5.59 -15.02 11.90
CA ASN A 51 -6.63 -16.00 12.12
C ASN A 51 -7.69 -15.81 11.03
N LEU A 52 -7.76 -16.77 10.11
CA LEU A 52 -8.67 -16.71 8.94
C LEU A 52 -10.14 -16.74 9.38
N ARG A 53 -10.49 -17.56 10.39
CA ARG A 53 -11.86 -17.64 10.94
C ARG A 53 -12.33 -16.30 11.49
N GLN A 54 -11.53 -15.68 12.33
CA GLN A 54 -11.85 -14.39 12.92
C GLN A 54 -11.98 -13.31 11.84
N ARG A 55 -11.03 -13.26 10.92
CA ARG A 55 -10.98 -12.24 9.85
C ARG A 55 -12.17 -12.34 8.91
N LEU A 56 -12.48 -13.53 8.42
CA LEU A 56 -13.58 -13.76 7.50
C LEU A 56 -14.93 -13.69 8.21
N GLY A 57 -14.97 -13.99 9.50
CA GLY A 57 -16.14 -13.77 10.34
C GLY A 57 -16.69 -12.34 10.30
N HIS A 58 -15.80 -11.33 10.18
CA HIS A 58 -16.21 -9.93 10.05
C HIS A 58 -16.95 -9.62 8.74
N TYR A 59 -16.83 -10.45 7.71
CA TYR A 59 -17.53 -10.28 6.44
C TYR A 59 -18.87 -11.01 6.38
N ARG A 60 -19.28 -11.72 7.44
CA ARG A 60 -20.58 -12.43 7.50
C ARG A 60 -21.75 -11.45 7.41
N VAL A 61 -21.57 -10.25 7.89
CA VAL A 61 -22.60 -9.20 7.92
C VAL A 61 -22.08 -8.00 7.14
N ALA A 62 -22.84 -7.57 6.13
CA ALA A 62 -22.52 -6.39 5.34
C ALA A 62 -23.16 -5.13 5.95
N ASN A 63 -22.64 -4.69 7.10
CA ASN A 63 -23.16 -3.54 7.82
C ASN A 63 -22.58 -2.23 7.23
N PRO A 64 -23.40 -1.33 6.67
CA PRO A 64 -22.96 -0.06 6.08
C PRO A 64 -22.29 0.89 7.08
N ASP A 65 -22.68 0.83 8.37
CA ASP A 65 -22.14 1.70 9.42
C ASP A 65 -20.72 1.29 9.84
N ARG A 66 -20.38 0.01 9.63
CA ARG A 66 -19.07 -0.57 9.99
C ARG A 66 -18.16 -0.80 8.80
N MET A 67 -18.71 -0.85 7.58
CA MET A 67 -17.96 -1.14 6.36
C MET A 67 -18.01 0.02 5.37
N GLY A 68 -16.85 0.45 4.91
CA GLY A 68 -16.76 1.46 3.86
C GLY A 68 -17.39 0.97 2.53
N ARG A 69 -17.92 1.90 1.74
CA ARG A 69 -18.62 1.65 0.45
C ARG A 69 -17.88 0.71 -0.51
N ARG A 70 -16.53 0.72 -0.46
CA ARG A 70 -15.70 -0.16 -1.31
C ARG A 70 -15.83 -1.62 -0.89
N HIS A 71 -15.80 -1.92 0.40
CA HIS A 71 -15.99 -3.27 0.92
C HIS A 71 -17.40 -3.79 0.65
N LEU A 72 -18.41 -2.94 0.82
CA LEU A 72 -19.80 -3.34 0.48
C LEU A 72 -19.94 -3.68 -1.01
N ARG A 73 -19.30 -2.93 -1.91
CA ARG A 73 -19.26 -3.27 -3.33
C ARG A 73 -18.50 -4.55 -3.64
N LEU A 74 -17.39 -4.82 -2.93
CA LEU A 74 -16.66 -6.08 -3.02
C LEU A 74 -17.58 -7.25 -2.63
N LEU A 75 -18.21 -7.20 -1.44
CA LEU A 75 -19.06 -8.29 -0.92
C LEU A 75 -20.24 -8.62 -1.85
N ARG A 76 -20.73 -7.64 -2.63
CA ARG A 76 -21.78 -7.87 -3.64
C ARG A 76 -21.28 -8.66 -4.86
N GLN A 77 -19.99 -8.63 -5.17
CA GLN A 77 -19.39 -9.27 -6.36
C GLN A 77 -18.74 -10.60 -6.03
N VAL A 78 -18.38 -10.86 -4.78
CA VAL A 78 -17.70 -12.11 -4.38
C VAL A 78 -18.65 -13.29 -4.53
N ALA A 79 -18.23 -14.26 -5.34
CA ALA A 79 -18.92 -15.54 -5.52
C ALA A 79 -18.18 -16.71 -4.87
N ARG A 80 -16.85 -16.60 -4.70
CA ARG A 80 -16.00 -17.65 -4.12
C ARG A 80 -14.89 -17.03 -3.25
N ILE A 81 -14.46 -17.76 -2.24
CA ILE A 81 -13.28 -17.41 -1.43
C ILE A 81 -12.36 -18.63 -1.42
N GLU A 82 -11.14 -18.43 -1.86
CA GLU A 82 -10.04 -19.39 -1.74
C GLU A 82 -9.19 -19.06 -0.52
N LEU A 83 -8.77 -20.09 0.23
CA LEU A 83 -7.96 -19.95 1.42
C LEU A 83 -6.60 -20.62 1.20
N GLN A 84 -5.53 -19.94 1.59
CA GLN A 84 -4.18 -20.46 1.59
C GLN A 84 -3.62 -20.31 3.01
N GLU A 85 -3.56 -21.40 3.77
CA GLU A 85 -2.94 -21.41 5.09
C GLU A 85 -1.44 -21.19 4.98
N CYS A 86 -0.88 -20.47 5.95
CA CYS A 86 0.54 -20.18 6.06
C CYS A 86 1.07 -20.67 7.41
N ALA A 87 2.38 -20.91 7.47
CA ALA A 87 3.03 -21.38 8.68
C ALA A 87 2.89 -20.36 9.84
N ASP A 88 3.01 -19.07 9.51
CA ASP A 88 2.94 -17.96 10.44
C ASP A 88 2.46 -16.65 9.76
N GLU A 89 2.42 -15.57 10.54
CA GLU A 89 2.00 -14.25 10.07
C GLU A 89 3.01 -13.63 9.07
N ILE A 90 4.28 -13.94 9.20
CA ILE A 90 5.34 -13.43 8.32
C ILE A 90 5.21 -14.08 6.94
N ALA A 91 4.99 -15.39 6.90
CA ALA A 91 4.71 -16.13 5.67
C ALA A 91 3.42 -15.63 4.99
N ALA A 92 2.37 -15.36 5.78
CA ALA A 92 1.12 -14.79 5.25
C ALA A 92 1.33 -13.39 4.66
N LEU A 93 2.16 -12.55 5.28
CA LEU A 93 2.51 -11.22 4.77
C LEU A 93 3.29 -11.31 3.45
N ALA A 94 4.29 -12.21 3.38
CA ALA A 94 5.07 -12.41 2.15
C ALA A 94 4.19 -12.92 1.01
N ARG A 95 3.29 -13.88 1.30
CA ARG A 95 2.37 -14.45 0.31
C ARG A 95 1.34 -13.43 -0.18
N GLU A 96 0.77 -12.62 0.71
CA GLU A 96 -0.11 -11.51 0.32
C GLU A 96 0.61 -10.56 -0.64
N ALA A 97 1.83 -10.13 -0.33
CA ALA A 97 2.61 -9.21 -1.15
C ALA A 97 2.93 -9.79 -2.55
N GLU A 98 3.21 -11.08 -2.63
CA GLU A 98 3.41 -11.80 -3.89
C GLU A 98 2.13 -11.78 -4.75
N LEU A 99 1.00 -12.20 -4.16
CA LEU A 99 -0.29 -12.26 -4.84
C LEU A 99 -0.78 -10.88 -5.28
N LEU A 100 -0.59 -9.86 -4.46
CA LEU A 100 -0.96 -8.47 -4.81
C LEU A 100 -0.18 -7.96 -6.01
N ARG A 101 1.12 -8.29 -6.11
CA ARG A 101 1.96 -7.91 -7.26
C ARG A 101 1.56 -8.66 -8.53
N ALA A 102 1.29 -9.97 -8.42
CA ALA A 102 0.95 -10.80 -9.55
C ALA A 102 -0.46 -10.49 -10.09
N LEU A 103 -1.45 -10.39 -9.21
CA LEU A 103 -2.87 -10.35 -9.58
C LEU A 103 -3.44 -8.93 -9.69
N LYS A 104 -2.84 -7.94 -9.01
CA LYS A 104 -3.29 -6.53 -8.99
C LYS A 104 -4.80 -6.37 -8.78
N PRO A 105 -5.39 -6.95 -7.72
CA PRO A 105 -6.84 -7.05 -7.59
C PRO A 105 -7.52 -5.69 -7.48
N LYS A 106 -8.67 -5.54 -8.16
CA LYS A 106 -9.43 -4.29 -8.28
C LYS A 106 -9.79 -3.62 -6.94
N PHE A 107 -10.04 -4.41 -5.90
CA PHE A 107 -10.48 -3.92 -4.61
C PHE A 107 -9.35 -3.75 -3.57
N ASN A 108 -8.10 -4.06 -3.90
CA ASN A 108 -6.97 -3.69 -3.06
C ASN A 108 -6.51 -2.26 -3.34
N ARG A 109 -6.07 -1.55 -2.30
CA ARG A 109 -5.44 -0.22 -2.41
C ARG A 109 -3.96 -0.29 -2.04
N ALA A 110 -3.66 -0.90 -0.89
CA ALA A 110 -2.30 -1.12 -0.44
C ALA A 110 -1.73 -2.38 -1.10
N GLY A 111 -0.44 -2.38 -1.41
CA GLY A 111 0.24 -3.53 -1.99
C GLY A 111 -0.01 -3.77 -3.48
N VAL A 112 -1.06 -3.17 -4.06
CA VAL A 112 -1.27 -3.14 -5.51
C VAL A 112 -0.52 -1.93 -6.04
N TRP A 113 0.69 -2.15 -6.48
CA TRP A 113 1.49 -1.12 -7.11
C TRP A 113 0.99 -0.91 -8.54
N PRO A 114 0.28 0.18 -8.83
CA PRO A 114 -0.02 0.54 -10.21
C PRO A 114 1.23 1.06 -10.94
N ALA A 115 2.33 1.28 -10.21
CA ALA A 115 3.56 1.80 -10.73
C ALA A 115 4.75 0.93 -10.30
N THR A 116 5.74 0.85 -11.17
CA THR A 116 7.07 0.31 -10.90
C THR A 116 7.62 0.83 -9.56
N PRO A 117 8.23 -0.01 -8.72
CA PRO A 117 8.79 0.43 -7.46
C PRO A 117 9.80 1.56 -7.70
N ARG A 118 9.72 2.61 -6.92
CA ARG A 118 10.61 3.76 -7.03
C ARG A 118 11.56 3.80 -5.86
N PHE A 119 12.81 4.03 -6.16
CA PHE A 119 13.88 4.15 -5.18
C PHE A 119 14.40 5.58 -5.16
N LEU A 120 14.67 6.10 -3.98
CA LEU A 120 15.49 7.28 -3.83
C LEU A 120 16.95 6.83 -3.93
N VAL A 121 17.66 7.36 -4.89
CA VAL A 121 19.06 7.03 -5.14
C VAL A 121 19.92 8.26 -5.04
N TRP A 122 21.12 8.13 -4.45
CA TRP A 122 22.08 9.23 -4.38
C TRP A 122 23.53 8.71 -4.44
N ARG A 123 24.41 9.59 -4.86
CA ARG A 123 25.85 9.35 -4.83
C ARG A 123 26.63 10.65 -4.75
N TRP A 124 27.86 10.56 -4.36
CA TRP A 124 28.80 11.64 -4.48
C TRP A 124 29.57 11.53 -5.80
N ALA A 125 29.56 12.59 -6.60
CA ALA A 125 30.38 12.74 -7.80
C ALA A 125 31.37 13.89 -7.52
N GLY A 126 32.53 13.55 -7.01
CA GLY A 126 33.48 14.53 -6.49
C GLY A 126 32.85 15.34 -5.33
N ARG A 127 32.64 16.64 -5.53
CA ARG A 127 32.03 17.55 -4.52
C ARG A 127 30.53 17.77 -4.76
N THR A 128 29.92 17.03 -5.64
CA THR A 128 28.50 17.17 -5.99
C THR A 128 27.71 15.97 -5.47
N LEU A 129 26.69 16.25 -4.64
CA LEU A 129 25.69 15.26 -4.28
C LEU A 129 24.66 15.17 -5.41
N GLU A 130 24.60 14.01 -6.04
CA GLU A 130 23.57 13.71 -7.02
C GLU A 130 22.45 12.90 -6.34
N MET A 131 21.19 13.29 -6.56
CA MET A 131 20.01 12.63 -6.02
C MET A 131 18.94 12.50 -7.09
N ALA A 132 18.38 11.32 -7.22
CA ALA A 132 17.32 11.02 -8.20
C ALA A 132 16.30 10.02 -7.66
N ILE A 133 15.19 9.90 -8.38
CA ILE A 133 14.25 8.78 -8.26
C ILE A 133 14.52 7.84 -9.42
N SER A 134 14.72 6.56 -9.12
CA SER A 134 14.95 5.52 -10.13
C SER A 134 13.98 4.36 -9.92
N GLU A 135 13.57 3.74 -10.99
CA GLU A 135 12.81 2.48 -10.98
C GLU A 135 13.76 1.26 -10.96
N THR A 136 14.95 1.44 -11.53
CA THR A 136 16.03 0.44 -11.56
C THR A 136 17.31 1.07 -11.03
N PRO A 137 17.68 0.83 -9.76
CA PRO A 137 18.94 1.36 -9.21
C PRO A 137 20.15 0.84 -9.98
N ALA A 138 21.04 1.74 -10.34
CA ALA A 138 22.31 1.40 -11.02
C ALA A 138 23.42 1.17 -10.00
N ILE A 139 24.45 0.42 -10.42
CA ILE A 139 25.64 0.18 -9.62
C ILE A 139 26.33 1.53 -9.29
N GLY A 140 26.84 1.65 -8.06
CA GLY A 140 27.53 2.85 -7.60
C GLY A 140 26.59 3.94 -7.02
N TRP A 141 25.29 3.66 -6.90
CA TRP A 141 24.34 4.51 -6.18
C TRP A 141 23.98 3.91 -4.83
N LEU A 142 23.86 4.74 -3.81
CA LEU A 142 23.20 4.40 -2.56
C LEU A 142 21.70 4.41 -2.80
N VAL A 143 21.01 3.39 -2.28
CA VAL A 143 19.61 3.09 -2.60
C VAL A 143 18.80 3.06 -1.32
N PHE A 144 17.66 3.77 -1.31
CA PHE A 144 16.69 3.74 -0.24
C PHE A 144 15.29 3.52 -0.82
N GLY A 145 14.54 2.57 -0.29
CA GLY A 145 13.23 2.13 -0.77
C GLY A 145 13.12 0.61 -0.80
N PRO A 146 12.10 0.04 -1.48
CA PRO A 146 11.22 0.70 -2.46
C PRO A 146 10.13 1.58 -1.86
N PHE A 147 9.76 2.61 -2.60
CA PHE A 147 8.64 3.50 -2.28
C PHE A 147 7.55 3.42 -3.35
N GLY A 148 6.32 3.70 -2.96
CA GLY A 148 5.25 3.98 -3.89
C GLY A 148 5.32 5.43 -4.41
N SER A 149 4.16 6.06 -4.54
CA SER A 149 4.04 7.47 -4.93
C SER A 149 4.74 8.45 -3.97
N GLY A 150 5.03 8.02 -2.74
CA GLY A 150 5.72 8.83 -1.72
C GLY A 150 7.18 9.18 -2.02
N ALA A 151 7.88 8.46 -2.91
CA ALA A 151 9.27 8.72 -3.26
C ALA A 151 9.52 10.16 -3.72
N VAL A 152 8.60 10.71 -4.53
CA VAL A 152 8.70 12.09 -5.06
C VAL A 152 8.61 13.12 -3.94
N PHE A 153 7.70 12.91 -2.99
CA PHE A 153 7.52 13.82 -1.84
C PHE A 153 8.71 13.74 -0.90
N LEU A 154 9.23 12.54 -0.62
CA LEU A 154 10.41 12.34 0.22
C LEU A 154 11.63 13.04 -0.39
N ARG A 155 11.87 12.84 -1.69
CA ARG A 155 12.95 13.54 -2.40
C ARG A 155 12.79 15.08 -2.30
N ALA A 156 11.60 15.59 -2.56
CA ALA A 156 11.34 17.02 -2.49
C ALA A 156 11.58 17.59 -1.09
N ALA A 157 11.19 16.87 -0.04
CA ALA A 157 11.45 17.27 1.34
C ALA A 157 12.94 17.28 1.67
N LEU A 158 13.67 16.23 1.32
CA LEU A 158 15.11 16.13 1.55
C LEU A 158 15.89 17.22 0.80
N VAL A 159 15.52 17.48 -0.44
CA VAL A 159 16.15 18.53 -1.25
C VAL A 159 15.96 19.91 -0.62
N ARG A 160 14.78 20.21 -0.11
CA ARG A 160 14.51 21.48 0.60
C ARG A 160 15.33 21.60 1.88
N LEU A 161 15.37 20.53 2.69
CA LEU A 161 16.18 20.50 3.91
C LEU A 161 17.66 20.71 3.62
N LEU A 162 18.20 20.05 2.59
CA LEU A 162 19.58 20.22 2.16
C LEU A 162 19.84 21.65 1.66
N TRP A 163 18.89 22.23 0.92
CA TRP A 163 19.00 23.63 0.48
C TRP A 163 19.10 24.58 1.66
N TYR A 164 18.22 24.47 2.65
CA TYR A 164 18.26 25.32 3.83
C TYR A 164 19.53 25.12 4.65
N ALA A 165 19.99 23.89 4.82
CA ALA A 165 21.23 23.59 5.52
C ALA A 165 22.46 24.21 4.85
N LEU A 166 22.47 24.28 3.51
CA LEU A 166 23.58 24.84 2.73
C LEU A 166 23.45 26.37 2.47
N ASN A 167 22.28 26.94 2.70
CA ASN A 167 21.99 28.36 2.47
C ASN A 167 21.20 28.96 3.66
N PRO A 168 21.79 28.98 4.88
CA PRO A 168 21.06 29.34 6.09
C PRO A 168 20.55 30.80 6.10
N VAL A 169 21.18 31.68 5.35
CA VAL A 169 20.81 33.11 5.26
C VAL A 169 19.77 33.37 4.15
N SER A 170 19.55 32.41 3.27
CA SER A 170 18.65 32.57 2.11
C SER A 170 17.27 32.04 2.43
N GLY A 171 16.25 32.89 2.36
CA GLY A 171 14.85 32.45 2.53
C GLY A 171 14.36 31.55 1.38
N SER A 172 13.16 31.00 1.53
CA SER A 172 12.53 30.12 0.52
C SER A 172 12.37 30.76 -0.87
N ALA A 173 12.23 32.07 -0.93
CA ALA A 173 12.13 32.83 -2.17
C ALA A 173 13.39 32.74 -3.04
N ALA A 174 14.56 32.50 -2.44
CA ALA A 174 15.83 32.34 -3.15
C ALA A 174 16.09 30.93 -3.67
N MET A 175 15.18 29.98 -3.41
CA MET A 175 15.34 28.60 -3.84
C MET A 175 15.13 28.48 -5.35
N PRO A 176 16.12 27.97 -6.11
CA PRO A 176 16.00 27.85 -7.56
C PRO A 176 14.83 26.89 -7.95
N SER A 177 14.14 27.21 -9.03
CA SER A 177 12.98 26.45 -9.51
C SER A 177 13.30 24.97 -9.81
N HIS A 178 14.51 24.67 -10.27
CA HIS A 178 14.95 23.28 -10.50
C HIS A 178 15.07 22.45 -9.22
N VAL A 179 15.28 23.09 -8.07
CA VAL A 179 15.27 22.43 -6.73
C VAL A 179 13.85 22.10 -6.31
N LEU A 180 12.86 22.88 -6.75
CA LEU A 180 11.45 22.68 -6.47
C LEU A 180 10.80 21.62 -7.39
N GLY A 181 11.44 21.24 -8.48
CA GLY A 181 10.95 20.29 -9.46
C GLY A 181 10.62 18.93 -8.86
N LYS A 182 9.47 18.36 -9.25
CA LYS A 182 9.00 17.06 -8.76
C LYS A 182 9.76 15.87 -9.38
N SER A 183 10.43 16.06 -10.48
CA SER A 183 11.14 15.03 -11.25
C SER A 183 12.46 15.57 -11.78
N GLY A 184 13.42 14.67 -11.99
CA GLY A 184 14.73 15.01 -12.54
C GLY A 184 15.88 14.72 -11.58
N ARG A 185 17.09 14.72 -12.13
CA ARG A 185 18.33 14.57 -11.38
C ARG A 185 18.67 15.88 -10.71
N LEU A 186 18.87 15.87 -9.41
CA LEU A 186 19.33 17.04 -8.67
C LEU A 186 20.82 16.90 -8.42
N CYS A 187 21.55 17.98 -8.70
CA CYS A 187 22.96 18.10 -8.39
C CYS A 187 23.15 19.25 -7.41
N ILE A 188 23.57 18.96 -6.20
CA ILE A 188 23.90 19.97 -5.18
C ILE A 188 25.42 20.00 -5.03
N ARG A 189 26.03 21.15 -5.33
CA ARG A 189 27.46 21.37 -5.15
C ARG A 189 27.74 21.80 -3.72
N ALA A 190 28.50 21.01 -2.95
CA ALA A 190 28.95 21.43 -1.63
C ALA A 190 29.91 22.62 -1.73
N ARG A 191 29.55 23.75 -1.12
CA ARG A 191 30.50 24.85 -0.93
C ARG A 191 31.58 24.41 0.07
N ARG A 192 32.80 24.92 -0.06
CA ARG A 192 33.83 24.71 0.96
C ARG A 192 33.31 25.27 2.27
N ILE A 193 33.17 24.42 3.28
CA ILE A 193 33.10 24.85 4.65
C ILE A 193 34.55 25.18 4.99
N HIS A 194 34.86 26.46 5.13
CA HIS A 194 36.11 26.86 5.76
C HIS A 194 35.98 26.56 7.25
N CYS A 195 36.72 25.54 7.72
CA CYS A 195 37.02 25.39 9.15
C CYS A 195 37.99 26.47 9.56
#